data_bf0ac0569cca10cd33ca0f652320a98c
#
_entry.id   bf0ac0569cca10cd33ca0f652320a98c
#
_cell.length_a   1.000
_cell.length_b   1.000
_cell.length_c   1.000
_cell.angle_alpha   90.00
_cell.angle_beta   90.00
_cell.angle_gamma   90.00
#
_symmetry.space_group_name_H-M   'P 1'
#
loop_
_entity.id
_entity.type
_entity.pdbx_description
1 polymer ?
#
loop_
_entity_poly.entity_id
_entity_poly.type
_entity_poly.pdbx_seq_one_letter_code
_entity_poly.pdbx_strand_id
1 'polypeptide(L)'
;KPEDTMYNGEEQKNKPTVEDTKTGAILVENVDYTLSYTAAVDAGTVEVTITGIGNYTGTAKTSYEITKRNVTLISASDSKVYDKTPLTNHNVTVGGDGFVKEEGATYNVTGSQTEKGTSKNTFTYELKSNTKASNYTIEVAYGDLTVTAEDGEVVVIITGHKKSFEYDGNEKSVKGYDVSITKGSTYEVSDFTFSGNDEVKGTEANTYPMGLKVSDFTNNNDNYNKVKFVVTDGSLTITPKSITPDGPNTPEDKKTGITATDPADSIYNGKAHVNPLTVRDTKTGKDLVENKDYTLTYVGDVVNVGTVK
;
A
#
# COMPACT_ATOMS: atom_id res chain seq x y z
N LYS A 1 -2.29 5.38 -66.35
CA LYS A 1 -1.68 4.80 -65.15
C LYS A 1 -2.65 3.80 -64.54
N PRO A 2 -2.19 2.59 -64.11
CA PRO A 2 -3.01 1.70 -63.29
C PRO A 2 -3.39 2.36 -61.95
N GLU A 3 -4.46 1.86 -61.32
CA GLU A 3 -4.88 2.31 -59.98
C GLU A 3 -3.96 1.74 -58.88
N ASP A 4 -3.72 2.52 -57.85
CA ASP A 4 -3.00 2.08 -56.68
C ASP A 4 -3.91 1.12 -55.85
N THR A 5 -3.30 0.14 -55.18
CA THR A 5 -4.03 -0.85 -54.37
C THR A 5 -3.35 -1.05 -53.04
N MET A 6 -4.09 -1.58 -52.04
CA MET A 6 -3.52 -1.89 -50.73
C MET A 6 -3.01 -3.34 -50.69
N TYR A 7 -1.89 -3.57 -50.01
CA TYR A 7 -1.33 -4.88 -49.78
C TYR A 7 -2.38 -5.89 -49.27
N ASN A 8 -2.49 -7.06 -49.94
CA ASN A 8 -3.45 -8.10 -49.62
C ASN A 8 -2.85 -9.51 -49.50
N GLY A 9 -1.51 -9.62 -49.63
CA GLY A 9 -0.79 -10.89 -49.58
C GLY A 9 -0.76 -11.68 -50.92
N GLU A 10 -1.47 -11.19 -51.91
CA GLU A 10 -1.56 -11.86 -53.24
C GLU A 10 -0.92 -11.00 -54.34
N GLU A 11 -0.66 -11.64 -55.48
CA GLU A 11 -0.14 -10.94 -56.67
C GLU A 11 -1.19 -9.98 -57.23
N GLN A 12 -0.85 -8.67 -57.36
CA GLN A 12 -1.72 -7.60 -57.81
C GLN A 12 -1.22 -6.97 -59.09
N LYS A 13 -1.56 -7.55 -60.26
CA LYS A 13 -1.18 -7.06 -61.60
C LYS A 13 -2.23 -6.11 -62.16
N ASN A 14 -2.16 -4.85 -61.79
CA ASN A 14 -3.13 -3.83 -62.23
C ASN A 14 -2.80 -3.38 -63.65
N LYS A 15 -3.76 -3.50 -64.56
CA LYS A 15 -3.59 -3.21 -65.97
C LYS A 15 -3.79 -1.74 -66.29
N PRO A 16 -2.89 -1.13 -67.06
CA PRO A 16 -3.10 0.21 -67.62
C PRO A 16 -4.07 0.16 -68.77
N THR A 17 -4.80 1.25 -68.99
CA THR A 17 -5.41 1.50 -70.29
C THR A 17 -4.35 2.00 -71.26
N VAL A 18 -4.21 1.40 -72.40
CA VAL A 18 -3.24 1.78 -73.48
C VAL A 18 -4.03 2.30 -74.65
N GLU A 19 -3.72 3.51 -75.09
CA GLU A 19 -4.43 4.19 -76.17
C GLU A 19 -3.44 4.70 -77.24
N ASP A 20 -3.76 4.50 -78.49
CA ASP A 20 -3.12 5.20 -79.61
C ASP A 20 -3.69 6.62 -79.71
N THR A 21 -2.94 7.60 -79.26
CA THR A 21 -3.38 9.00 -79.21
C THR A 21 -3.60 9.65 -80.56
N LYS A 22 -3.11 9.04 -81.65
CA LYS A 22 -3.35 9.54 -83.01
C LYS A 22 -4.63 9.08 -83.60
N THR A 23 -5.04 7.86 -83.25
CA THR A 23 -6.30 7.26 -83.80
C THR A 23 -7.45 7.33 -82.76
N GLY A 24 -7.17 7.53 -81.51
CA GLY A 24 -8.12 7.40 -80.39
C GLY A 24 -8.54 5.98 -80.07
N ALA A 25 -7.82 4.98 -80.61
CA ALA A 25 -8.13 3.56 -80.41
C ALA A 25 -7.55 3.05 -79.12
N ILE A 26 -8.39 2.34 -78.33
CA ILE A 26 -7.93 1.57 -77.17
C ILE A 26 -7.28 0.29 -77.64
N LEU A 27 -6.03 0.06 -77.33
CA LEU A 27 -5.24 -1.11 -77.74
C LEU A 27 -5.63 -2.33 -76.87
N VAL A 28 -5.48 -3.53 -77.47
CA VAL A 28 -5.89 -4.82 -76.87
C VAL A 28 -4.66 -5.61 -76.45
N GLU A 29 -4.61 -6.00 -75.16
CA GLU A 29 -3.55 -6.86 -74.63
C GLU A 29 -3.48 -8.22 -75.35
N ASN A 30 -2.28 -8.73 -75.62
CA ASN A 30 -1.96 -9.92 -76.37
C ASN A 30 -2.33 -9.87 -77.88
N VAL A 31 -2.83 -8.72 -78.39
CA VAL A 31 -3.05 -8.46 -79.81
C VAL A 31 -2.10 -7.30 -80.28
N ASP A 32 -2.14 -6.20 -79.58
CA ASP A 32 -1.41 -4.97 -79.86
C ASP A 32 -0.21 -4.74 -79.01
N TYR A 33 -0.24 -5.29 -77.74
CA TYR A 33 0.86 -5.17 -76.77
C TYR A 33 0.83 -6.35 -75.77
N THR A 34 1.94 -6.52 -75.03
CA THR A 34 2.06 -7.39 -73.87
C THR A 34 2.48 -6.58 -72.64
N LEU A 35 2.12 -7.09 -71.47
CA LEU A 35 2.52 -6.49 -70.17
C LEU A 35 3.49 -7.39 -69.44
N SER A 36 4.51 -6.74 -68.83
CA SER A 36 5.35 -7.34 -67.82
C SER A 36 5.43 -6.45 -66.59
N TYR A 37 5.52 -7.05 -65.42
CA TYR A 37 5.49 -6.39 -64.12
C TYR A 37 6.74 -6.68 -63.33
N THR A 38 7.24 -5.72 -62.56
CA THR A 38 8.15 -6.02 -61.45
C THR A 38 7.44 -6.81 -60.38
N ALA A 39 8.09 -7.08 -59.20
CA ALA A 39 7.43 -7.81 -58.14
C ALA A 39 6.12 -7.08 -57.72
N ALA A 40 4.97 -7.75 -57.84
CA ALA A 40 3.62 -7.17 -57.63
C ALA A 40 2.90 -7.81 -56.46
N VAL A 41 3.59 -8.30 -55.44
CA VAL A 41 3.03 -8.88 -54.20
C VAL A 41 3.20 -7.95 -53.03
N ASP A 42 4.40 -7.51 -52.75
CA ASP A 42 4.75 -6.70 -51.60
C ASP A 42 4.41 -5.21 -51.81
N ALA A 43 4.19 -4.48 -50.71
CA ALA A 43 3.99 -3.04 -50.74
C ALA A 43 5.23 -2.32 -51.36
N GLY A 44 4.95 -1.38 -52.24
CA GLY A 44 5.94 -0.61 -52.98
C GLY A 44 5.47 -0.28 -54.38
N THR A 45 6.39 0.32 -55.18
CA THR A 45 6.13 0.69 -56.56
C THR A 45 6.26 -0.52 -57.48
N VAL A 46 5.21 -0.81 -58.24
CA VAL A 46 5.21 -1.82 -59.31
C VAL A 46 5.36 -1.12 -60.65
N GLU A 47 6.48 -1.38 -61.33
CA GLU A 47 6.68 -0.92 -62.69
C GLU A 47 6.01 -1.87 -63.68
N VAL A 48 5.27 -1.30 -64.62
CA VAL A 48 4.60 -2.02 -65.71
C VAL A 48 5.26 -1.64 -66.99
N THR A 49 5.87 -2.61 -67.67
CA THR A 49 6.43 -2.45 -69.02
C THR A 49 5.42 -2.92 -70.06
N ILE A 50 5.08 -2.03 -70.96
CA ILE A 50 4.17 -2.28 -72.09
C ILE A 50 5.05 -2.49 -73.31
N THR A 51 4.99 -3.64 -73.97
CA THR A 51 5.75 -3.96 -75.16
C THR A 51 4.80 -4.15 -76.37
N GLY A 52 4.96 -3.31 -77.38
CA GLY A 52 4.18 -3.38 -78.62
C GLY A 52 4.42 -4.67 -79.38
N ILE A 53 3.32 -5.25 -79.93
CA ILE A 53 3.34 -6.44 -80.81
C ILE A 53 2.42 -6.21 -81.98
N GLY A 54 2.46 -7.09 -82.97
CA GLY A 54 1.57 -7.02 -84.16
C GLY A 54 1.88 -5.77 -85.01
N ASN A 55 0.92 -4.84 -85.03
CA ASN A 55 1.08 -3.57 -85.77
C ASN A 55 1.81 -2.48 -84.94
N TYR A 56 2.15 -2.73 -83.66
CA TYR A 56 2.87 -1.81 -82.82
C TYR A 56 4.24 -2.36 -82.46
N THR A 57 5.18 -1.46 -82.11
CA THR A 57 6.54 -1.80 -81.75
C THR A 57 7.05 -0.84 -80.69
N GLY A 58 8.15 -1.22 -80.00
CA GLY A 58 8.76 -0.44 -78.94
C GLY A 58 8.22 -0.76 -77.57
N THR A 59 8.68 0.00 -76.55
CA THR A 59 8.29 -0.19 -75.15
C THR A 59 7.90 1.14 -74.51
N ALA A 60 6.89 1.08 -73.63
CA ALA A 60 6.50 2.18 -72.73
C ALA A 60 6.44 1.67 -71.29
N LYS A 61 6.61 2.58 -70.31
CA LYS A 61 6.58 2.24 -68.90
C LYS A 61 5.54 3.09 -68.17
N THR A 62 4.88 2.47 -67.19
CA THR A 62 4.04 3.14 -66.20
C THR A 62 4.25 2.45 -64.86
N SER A 63 3.66 2.98 -63.82
CA SER A 63 3.73 2.37 -62.46
C SER A 63 2.47 2.64 -61.65
N TYR A 64 2.28 1.84 -60.64
CA TYR A 64 1.31 2.03 -59.58
C TYR A 64 1.90 1.64 -58.23
N GLU A 65 1.27 2.01 -57.11
CA GLU A 65 1.69 1.66 -55.79
C GLU A 65 0.82 0.54 -55.22
N ILE A 66 1.46 -0.45 -54.58
CA ILE A 66 0.83 -1.30 -53.58
C ILE A 66 1.12 -0.63 -52.24
N THR A 67 0.09 -0.03 -51.63
CA THR A 67 0.21 0.72 -50.36
C THR A 67 0.27 -0.21 -49.16
N LYS A 68 0.99 0.22 -48.12
CA LYS A 68 1.04 -0.53 -46.85
C LYS A 68 -0.31 -0.57 -46.19
N ARG A 69 -0.56 -1.64 -45.43
CA ARG A 69 -1.69 -1.71 -44.49
C ARG A 69 -1.33 -1.01 -43.19
N ASN A 70 -2.27 -0.28 -42.62
CA ASN A 70 -2.13 0.31 -41.31
C ASN A 70 -2.60 -0.70 -40.25
N VAL A 71 -1.76 -1.02 -39.29
CA VAL A 71 -2.04 -1.92 -38.18
C VAL A 71 -1.84 -1.20 -36.88
N THR A 72 -2.83 -1.22 -36.00
CA THR A 72 -2.70 -0.71 -34.63
C THR A 72 -2.77 -1.89 -33.66
N LEU A 73 -1.71 -2.09 -32.87
CA LEU A 73 -1.64 -3.08 -31.83
C LEU A 73 -2.04 -2.43 -30.49
N ILE A 74 -3.10 -2.93 -29.85
CA ILE A 74 -3.74 -2.27 -28.71
C ILE A 74 -3.80 -3.25 -27.55
N SER A 75 -3.09 -2.98 -26.44
CA SER A 75 -3.28 -3.77 -25.21
C SER A 75 -4.56 -3.38 -24.49
N ALA A 76 -5.17 -4.34 -23.80
CA ALA A 76 -6.41 -4.12 -23.07
C ALA A 76 -6.22 -3.21 -21.86
N SER A 77 -7.25 -2.42 -21.53
CA SER A 77 -7.42 -1.77 -20.24
C SER A 77 -8.14 -2.69 -19.27
N ASP A 78 -7.85 -2.52 -17.96
CA ASP A 78 -8.54 -3.25 -16.90
C ASP A 78 -8.53 -2.46 -15.60
N SER A 79 -9.39 -2.86 -14.64
CA SER A 79 -9.45 -2.22 -13.33
C SER A 79 -9.88 -3.18 -12.24
N LYS A 80 -9.36 -2.97 -11.02
CA LYS A 80 -9.82 -3.67 -9.82
C LYS A 80 -9.69 -2.79 -8.57
N VAL A 81 -10.31 -3.23 -7.48
CA VAL A 81 -10.06 -2.70 -6.14
C VAL A 81 -8.77 -3.34 -5.60
N TYR A 82 -8.02 -2.60 -4.80
CA TYR A 82 -6.79 -3.06 -4.17
C TYR A 82 -7.01 -4.31 -3.31
N ASP A 83 -6.16 -5.31 -3.51
CA ASP A 83 -6.20 -6.61 -2.80
C ASP A 83 -4.80 -7.19 -2.55
N LYS A 84 -3.75 -6.36 -2.65
CA LYS A 84 -2.32 -6.72 -2.56
C LYS A 84 -1.79 -7.58 -3.72
N THR A 85 -2.61 -7.92 -4.71
CA THR A 85 -2.17 -8.72 -5.86
C THR A 85 -2.01 -7.86 -7.11
N PRO A 86 -1.07 -8.18 -8.01
CA PRO A 86 -0.92 -7.42 -9.25
C PRO A 86 -2.16 -7.56 -10.15
N LEU A 87 -2.59 -6.45 -10.74
CA LEU A 87 -3.52 -6.42 -11.87
C LEU A 87 -2.70 -6.58 -13.15
N THR A 88 -3.01 -7.58 -13.96
CA THR A 88 -2.43 -7.83 -15.28
C THR A 88 -3.52 -8.19 -16.29
N ASN A 89 -3.37 -7.80 -17.54
CA ASN A 89 -4.25 -8.22 -18.62
C ASN A 89 -3.42 -8.50 -19.88
N HIS A 90 -3.37 -9.75 -20.32
CA HIS A 90 -2.51 -10.18 -21.41
C HIS A 90 -3.14 -10.07 -22.81
N ASN A 91 -4.31 -9.48 -22.94
CA ASN A 91 -4.99 -9.33 -24.21
C ASN A 91 -4.39 -8.18 -25.02
N VAL A 92 -4.10 -8.47 -26.30
CA VAL A 92 -3.76 -7.48 -27.33
C VAL A 92 -4.70 -7.67 -28.49
N THR A 93 -5.30 -6.58 -28.96
CA THR A 93 -6.17 -6.56 -30.14
C THR A 93 -5.46 -5.88 -31.31
N VAL A 94 -5.86 -6.26 -32.51
CA VAL A 94 -5.33 -5.71 -33.76
C VAL A 94 -6.43 -4.86 -34.39
N GLY A 95 -6.14 -3.57 -34.57
CA GLY A 95 -7.00 -2.58 -35.23
C GLY A 95 -6.43 -2.11 -36.56
N GLY A 96 -7.08 -1.07 -37.11
CA GLY A 96 -6.73 -0.54 -38.43
C GLY A 96 -7.20 -1.49 -39.54
N ASP A 97 -6.40 -1.62 -40.63
CA ASP A 97 -6.67 -2.57 -41.70
C ASP A 97 -6.40 -4.02 -41.30
N GLY A 98 -5.68 -4.22 -40.18
CA GLY A 98 -5.26 -5.52 -39.69
C GLY A 98 -4.19 -6.20 -40.55
N PHE A 99 -3.71 -7.35 -40.05
CA PHE A 99 -2.82 -8.20 -40.84
C PHE A 99 -3.60 -8.98 -41.91
N VAL A 100 -2.91 -9.32 -42.99
CA VAL A 100 -3.43 -10.26 -43.97
C VAL A 100 -3.60 -11.65 -43.34
N LYS A 101 -4.49 -12.47 -43.88
CA LYS A 101 -4.72 -13.83 -43.39
C LYS A 101 -3.42 -14.62 -43.23
N GLU A 102 -3.29 -15.33 -42.11
CA GLU A 102 -2.11 -16.11 -41.69
C GLU A 102 -0.89 -15.27 -41.25
N GLU A 103 -0.80 -14.00 -41.63
CA GLU A 103 0.20 -13.08 -41.12
C GLU A 103 -0.15 -12.56 -39.71
N GLY A 104 0.77 -11.87 -39.03
CA GLY A 104 0.51 -11.31 -37.71
C GLY A 104 1.75 -11.18 -36.84
N ALA A 105 1.51 -11.05 -35.54
CA ALA A 105 2.55 -10.93 -34.52
C ALA A 105 2.24 -11.82 -33.31
N THR A 106 3.23 -12.09 -32.51
CA THR A 106 3.14 -12.61 -31.13
C THR A 106 3.39 -11.48 -30.16
N TYR A 107 2.81 -11.56 -28.97
CA TYR A 107 2.83 -10.48 -27.98
C TYR A 107 3.40 -10.97 -26.67
N ASN A 108 4.25 -10.18 -26.01
CA ASN A 108 4.69 -10.37 -24.64
C ASN A 108 4.23 -9.18 -23.80
N VAL A 109 3.12 -9.34 -23.08
CA VAL A 109 2.55 -8.28 -22.23
C VAL A 109 3.21 -8.32 -20.87
N THR A 110 3.76 -7.19 -20.44
CA THR A 110 4.51 -7.00 -19.19
C THR A 110 3.91 -5.96 -18.26
N GLY A 111 2.81 -5.30 -18.69
CA GLY A 111 2.11 -4.31 -17.87
C GLY A 111 1.56 -4.91 -16.59
N SER A 112 1.70 -4.18 -15.47
CA SER A 112 1.23 -4.58 -14.16
C SER A 112 0.98 -3.35 -13.29
N GLN A 113 -0.05 -3.41 -12.42
CA GLN A 113 -0.36 -2.40 -11.40
C GLN A 113 -0.79 -3.10 -10.11
N THR A 114 -0.11 -2.83 -8.98
CA THR A 114 -0.43 -3.45 -7.68
C THR A 114 -1.06 -2.43 -6.72
N GLU A 115 -0.38 -1.31 -6.51
CA GLU A 115 -0.83 -0.26 -5.61
C GLU A 115 -1.88 0.63 -6.29
N LYS A 116 -2.66 1.36 -5.50
CA LYS A 116 -3.60 2.39 -6.00
C LYS A 116 -2.92 3.30 -7.02
N GLY A 117 -3.51 3.40 -8.19
CA GLY A 117 -2.97 4.20 -9.29
C GLY A 117 -3.31 3.62 -10.64
N THR A 118 -2.69 4.18 -11.66
CA THR A 118 -2.86 3.75 -13.05
C THR A 118 -1.50 3.65 -13.73
N SER A 119 -1.25 2.54 -14.40
CA SER A 119 -0.07 2.32 -15.25
C SER A 119 -0.48 1.89 -16.65
N LYS A 120 0.43 2.06 -17.63
CA LYS A 120 0.19 1.54 -18.98
C LYS A 120 0.37 0.04 -19.03
N ASN A 121 -0.53 -0.64 -19.72
CA ASN A 121 -0.43 -2.07 -20.00
C ASN A 121 0.56 -2.30 -21.16
N THR A 122 1.84 -2.21 -20.85
CA THR A 122 2.94 -2.29 -21.82
C THR A 122 3.12 -3.69 -22.37
N PHE A 123 3.53 -3.79 -23.62
CA PHE A 123 3.91 -5.05 -24.27
C PHE A 123 4.99 -4.84 -25.32
N THR A 124 5.66 -5.92 -25.70
CA THR A 124 6.49 -6.04 -26.89
C THR A 124 5.84 -7.00 -27.87
N TYR A 125 6.21 -6.90 -29.14
CA TYR A 125 5.72 -7.82 -30.18
C TYR A 125 6.84 -8.27 -31.11
N GLU A 126 6.67 -9.43 -31.68
CA GLU A 126 7.51 -9.98 -32.74
C GLU A 126 6.62 -10.42 -33.90
N LEU A 127 6.96 -10.01 -35.12
CA LEU A 127 6.23 -10.43 -36.30
C LEU A 127 6.42 -11.93 -36.54
N LYS A 128 5.40 -12.63 -37.01
CA LYS A 128 5.51 -14.00 -37.44
C LYS A 128 6.48 -14.11 -38.66
N SER A 129 7.10 -15.26 -38.83
CA SER A 129 8.11 -15.48 -39.85
C SER A 129 7.65 -15.23 -41.32
N ASN A 130 6.33 -15.33 -41.53
CA ASN A 130 5.68 -15.07 -42.83
C ASN A 130 5.19 -13.61 -42.98
N THR A 131 5.41 -12.75 -41.97
CA THR A 131 4.95 -11.35 -41.99
C THR A 131 6.12 -10.42 -42.27
N LYS A 132 6.08 -9.73 -43.41
CA LYS A 132 7.10 -8.75 -43.80
C LYS A 132 6.74 -7.37 -43.25
N ALA A 133 7.60 -6.81 -42.38
CA ALA A 133 7.41 -5.45 -41.82
C ALA A 133 7.25 -4.37 -42.89
N SER A 134 7.87 -4.56 -44.09
CA SER A 134 7.77 -3.60 -45.20
C SER A 134 6.37 -3.40 -45.74
N ASN A 135 5.46 -4.38 -45.53
CA ASN A 135 4.09 -4.36 -46.04
C ASN A 135 3.10 -3.65 -45.10
N TYR A 136 3.59 -3.23 -43.92
CA TYR A 136 2.76 -2.68 -42.84
C TYR A 136 3.29 -1.35 -42.32
N THR A 137 2.41 -0.50 -41.87
CA THR A 137 2.69 0.61 -40.93
C THR A 137 2.09 0.20 -39.60
N ILE A 138 2.96 -0.08 -38.60
CA ILE A 138 2.52 -0.62 -37.31
C ILE A 138 2.61 0.45 -36.25
N GLU A 139 1.51 0.72 -35.59
CA GLU A 139 1.41 1.60 -34.42
C GLU A 139 1.08 0.77 -33.18
N VAL A 140 1.55 1.24 -32.01
CA VAL A 140 1.32 0.61 -30.72
C VAL A 140 0.57 1.58 -29.82
N ALA A 141 -0.54 1.11 -29.25
CA ALA A 141 -1.34 1.81 -28.24
C ALA A 141 -1.43 0.97 -26.96
N TYR A 142 -1.24 1.61 -25.81
CA TYR A 142 -1.32 0.94 -24.53
C TYR A 142 -2.63 1.28 -23.83
N GLY A 143 -3.35 0.24 -23.37
CA GLY A 143 -4.43 0.37 -22.42
C GLY A 143 -3.93 0.78 -21.03
N ASP A 144 -4.85 1.01 -20.12
CA ASP A 144 -4.58 1.42 -18.74
C ASP A 144 -4.97 0.30 -17.76
N LEU A 145 -4.07 0.00 -16.82
CA LEU A 145 -4.34 -0.85 -15.68
C LEU A 145 -4.56 0.05 -14.45
N THR A 146 -5.78 0.03 -13.89
CA THR A 146 -6.16 0.91 -12.79
C THR A 146 -6.50 0.12 -11.55
N VAL A 147 -5.78 0.37 -10.44
CA VAL A 147 -6.12 -0.14 -9.12
C VAL A 147 -6.73 1.01 -8.31
N THR A 148 -7.95 0.81 -7.83
CA THR A 148 -8.64 1.76 -6.94
C THR A 148 -8.41 1.37 -5.48
N ALA A 149 -8.47 2.35 -4.57
CA ALA A 149 -8.37 2.05 -3.15
C ALA A 149 -9.57 1.23 -2.67
N GLU A 150 -9.35 0.45 -1.59
CA GLU A 150 -10.41 -0.20 -0.86
C GLU A 150 -11.27 0.84 -0.10
N ASP A 151 -12.60 0.76 -0.25
CA ASP A 151 -13.56 1.67 0.37
C ASP A 151 -14.17 1.14 1.67
N GLY A 152 -13.88 -0.10 2.05
CA GLY A 152 -14.27 -0.68 3.32
C GLY A 152 -13.69 0.11 4.51
N GLU A 153 -14.45 0.23 5.62
CA GLU A 153 -13.90 0.84 6.83
C GLU A 153 -12.95 -0.14 7.53
N VAL A 154 -11.68 0.23 7.64
CA VAL A 154 -10.69 -0.47 8.46
C VAL A 154 -10.69 0.17 9.85
N VAL A 155 -11.05 -0.60 10.88
CA VAL A 155 -10.96 -0.16 12.28
C VAL A 155 -9.71 -0.78 12.90
N VAL A 156 -8.81 0.07 13.38
CA VAL A 156 -7.59 -0.30 14.12
C VAL A 156 -7.80 0.03 15.58
N ILE A 157 -7.90 -0.99 16.41
CA ILE A 157 -8.11 -0.86 17.87
C ILE A 157 -6.74 -0.95 18.53
N ILE A 158 -6.41 0.09 19.28
CA ILE A 158 -5.17 0.21 20.07
C ILE A 158 -5.58 0.11 21.54
N THR A 159 -4.95 -0.79 22.30
CA THR A 159 -5.21 -0.97 23.73
C THR A 159 -3.89 -0.85 24.49
N GLY A 160 -3.70 0.27 25.19
CA GLY A 160 -2.54 0.52 26.03
C GLY A 160 -2.48 -0.46 27.20
N HIS A 161 -1.26 -0.91 27.51
CA HIS A 161 -1.03 -1.85 28.61
C HIS A 161 -1.35 -1.22 29.96
N LYS A 162 -1.84 -2.03 30.91
CA LYS A 162 -2.16 -1.63 32.28
C LYS A 162 -1.46 -2.56 33.26
N LYS A 163 -0.86 -1.98 34.31
CA LYS A 163 -0.30 -2.73 35.43
C LYS A 163 -0.54 -2.01 36.75
N SER A 164 -0.64 -2.80 37.81
CA SER A 164 -0.74 -2.31 39.18
C SER A 164 0.41 -2.87 40.02
N PHE A 165 0.98 -2.03 40.87
CA PHE A 165 2.03 -2.36 41.83
C PHE A 165 1.67 -1.78 43.18
N GLU A 166 2.13 -2.37 44.26
CA GLU A 166 2.13 -1.74 45.59
C GLU A 166 3.36 -0.84 45.70
N TYR A 167 3.19 0.27 46.42
CA TYR A 167 4.27 1.23 46.69
C TYR A 167 5.43 0.54 47.45
N ASP A 168 6.66 0.68 46.89
CA ASP A 168 7.90 0.16 47.49
C ASP A 168 9.04 1.17 47.44
N GLY A 169 8.74 2.44 47.11
CA GLY A 169 9.73 3.53 46.98
C GLY A 169 10.55 3.53 45.71
N ASN A 170 10.39 2.53 44.83
CA ASN A 170 11.10 2.42 43.55
C ASN A 170 10.23 2.86 42.37
N GLU A 171 10.86 3.43 41.34
CA GLU A 171 10.18 3.75 40.09
C GLU A 171 9.63 2.48 39.43
N LYS A 172 8.37 2.53 39.02
CA LYS A 172 7.67 1.52 38.22
C LYS A 172 7.40 2.07 36.84
N SER A 173 7.32 1.20 35.84
CA SER A 173 6.92 1.58 34.49
C SER A 173 5.97 0.57 33.86
N VAL A 174 5.17 1.08 32.91
CA VAL A 174 4.35 0.28 32.00
C VAL A 174 4.60 0.80 30.61
N LYS A 175 4.83 -0.12 29.66
CA LYS A 175 5.16 0.24 28.29
C LYS A 175 4.39 -0.64 27.30
N GLY A 176 4.07 -0.04 26.13
CA GLY A 176 3.50 -0.73 24.98
C GLY A 176 1.98 -0.74 24.93
N TYR A 177 1.50 -1.24 23.82
CA TYR A 177 0.07 -1.41 23.51
C TYR A 177 -0.14 -2.64 22.62
N ASP A 178 -1.36 -3.18 22.63
CA ASP A 178 -1.81 -4.20 21.71
C ASP A 178 -2.56 -3.59 20.54
N VAL A 179 -2.47 -4.23 19.36
CA VAL A 179 -3.17 -3.83 18.14
C VAL A 179 -4.11 -4.93 17.68
N SER A 180 -5.35 -4.56 17.37
CA SER A 180 -6.32 -5.43 16.72
C SER A 180 -6.93 -4.71 15.52
N ILE A 181 -6.92 -5.35 14.35
CA ILE A 181 -7.40 -4.80 13.08
C ILE A 181 -8.66 -5.53 12.65
N THR A 182 -9.57 -4.86 11.94
CA THR A 182 -10.81 -5.44 11.41
C THR A 182 -10.53 -6.80 10.74
N LYS A 183 -11.26 -7.82 11.18
CA LYS A 183 -11.12 -9.18 10.64
C LYS A 183 -11.44 -9.22 9.15
N GLY A 184 -10.55 -9.83 8.36
CA GLY A 184 -10.69 -9.97 6.91
C GLY A 184 -10.15 -8.80 6.10
N SER A 185 -9.70 -7.71 6.73
CA SER A 185 -8.93 -6.67 6.08
C SER A 185 -7.52 -7.16 5.75
N THR A 186 -6.98 -6.69 4.64
CA THR A 186 -5.57 -6.88 4.27
C THR A 186 -4.65 -5.81 4.87
N TYR A 187 -5.20 -4.85 5.65
CA TYR A 187 -4.46 -3.82 6.38
C TYR A 187 -3.60 -4.43 7.48
N GLU A 188 -2.38 -3.95 7.65
CA GLU A 188 -1.39 -4.47 8.58
C GLU A 188 -0.81 -3.38 9.49
N VAL A 189 -0.09 -3.80 10.55
CA VAL A 189 0.56 -2.88 11.49
C VAL A 189 1.59 -1.98 10.81
N SER A 190 2.20 -2.46 9.73
CA SER A 190 3.14 -1.68 8.89
C SER A 190 2.48 -0.56 8.09
N ASP A 191 1.15 -0.56 7.96
CA ASP A 191 0.40 0.41 7.17
C ASP A 191 0.10 1.72 7.93
N PHE A 192 0.49 1.80 9.21
CA PHE A 192 0.39 3.03 10.00
C PHE A 192 1.67 3.31 10.80
N THR A 193 1.83 4.55 11.24
CA THR A 193 2.92 4.95 12.13
C THR A 193 2.37 5.40 13.47
N PHE A 194 3.17 5.16 14.53
CA PHE A 194 3.00 5.69 15.86
C PHE A 194 4.04 6.77 16.14
N SER A 195 3.62 7.95 16.59
CA SER A 195 4.49 9.10 16.90
C SER A 195 4.35 9.62 18.33
N GLY A 196 3.63 8.88 19.20
CA GLY A 196 3.41 9.22 20.59
C GLY A 196 4.46 8.68 21.56
N ASN A 197 4.10 8.66 22.85
CA ASN A 197 4.84 7.98 23.92
C ASN A 197 4.01 6.77 24.39
N ASP A 198 4.61 5.58 24.38
CA ASP A 198 4.00 4.33 24.81
C ASP A 198 4.51 3.86 26.19
N GLU A 199 5.15 4.72 26.95
CA GLU A 199 5.66 4.40 28.28
C GLU A 199 5.18 5.43 29.31
N VAL A 200 4.75 4.93 30.47
CA VAL A 200 4.43 5.73 31.66
C VAL A 200 5.23 5.25 32.85
N LYS A 201 5.73 6.19 33.66
CA LYS A 201 6.53 5.93 34.84
C LYS A 201 5.97 6.65 36.05
N GLY A 202 6.19 6.08 37.23
CA GLY A 202 5.77 6.66 38.50
C GLY A 202 6.45 6.00 39.68
N THR A 203 6.52 6.72 40.80
CA THR A 203 7.10 6.23 42.06
C THR A 203 6.06 6.30 43.19
N GLU A 204 5.25 7.37 43.22
CA GLU A 204 4.29 7.60 44.31
C GLU A 204 2.96 6.87 44.06
N ALA A 205 2.21 6.61 45.14
CA ALA A 205 0.89 6.00 45.06
C ALA A 205 -0.10 6.89 44.31
N ASN A 206 -0.40 6.49 43.07
CA ASN A 206 -1.27 7.21 42.15
C ASN A 206 -1.64 6.31 40.96
N THR A 207 -2.57 6.77 40.11
CA THR A 207 -2.80 6.23 38.79
C THR A 207 -2.26 7.21 37.76
N TYR A 208 -1.28 6.76 37.00
CA TYR A 208 -0.61 7.49 35.95
C TYR A 208 -1.11 7.03 34.59
N PRO A 209 -1.80 7.87 33.80
CA PRO A 209 -2.21 7.53 32.44
C PRO A 209 -0.98 7.47 31.54
N MET A 210 -0.97 6.56 30.56
CA MET A 210 0.10 6.46 29.56
C MET A 210 0.05 7.63 28.58
N GLY A 211 -1.16 8.12 28.29
CA GLY A 211 -1.39 9.29 27.44
C GLY A 211 -1.55 9.00 25.97
N LEU A 212 -1.81 7.75 25.58
CA LEU A 212 -2.08 7.37 24.20
C LEU A 212 -3.33 8.06 23.67
N LYS A 213 -3.24 8.62 22.47
CA LYS A 213 -4.31 9.37 21.80
C LYS A 213 -4.47 8.90 20.34
N VAL A 214 -5.64 9.09 19.77
CA VAL A 214 -5.91 8.81 18.36
C VAL A 214 -4.94 9.57 17.43
N SER A 215 -4.59 10.81 17.80
CA SER A 215 -3.66 11.66 17.03
C SER A 215 -2.22 11.13 16.95
N ASP A 216 -1.88 10.14 17.77
CA ASP A 216 -0.53 9.54 17.78
C ASP A 216 -0.37 8.47 16.69
N PHE A 217 -1.45 8.08 16.03
CA PHE A 217 -1.49 7.06 14.99
C PHE A 217 -1.90 7.67 13.66
N THR A 218 -1.12 7.42 12.62
CA THR A 218 -1.33 7.95 11.27
C THR A 218 -1.31 6.83 10.23
N ASN A 219 -2.37 6.73 9.42
CA ASN A 219 -2.37 5.84 8.28
C ASN A 219 -1.36 6.32 7.23
N ASN A 220 -0.50 5.42 6.72
CA ASN A 220 0.49 5.69 5.68
C ASN A 220 0.22 4.92 4.39
N ASN A 221 -0.90 4.19 4.32
CA ASN A 221 -1.24 3.39 3.16
C ASN A 221 -2.46 3.96 2.42
N ASP A 222 -2.20 4.64 1.30
CA ASP A 222 -3.22 5.29 0.46
C ASP A 222 -4.12 4.29 -0.28
N ASN A 223 -3.83 2.99 -0.21
CA ASN A 223 -4.68 1.96 -0.78
C ASN A 223 -5.98 1.74 0.00
N TYR A 224 -6.13 2.37 1.17
CA TYR A 224 -7.33 2.32 2.02
C TYR A 224 -7.90 3.72 2.21
N ASN A 225 -9.13 3.94 1.74
CA ASN A 225 -9.77 5.26 1.83
C ASN A 225 -10.31 5.59 3.22
N LYS A 226 -10.60 4.58 4.05
CA LYS A 226 -11.28 4.75 5.35
C LYS A 226 -10.57 3.93 6.43
N VAL A 227 -9.61 4.54 7.12
CA VAL A 227 -8.94 3.94 8.27
C VAL A 227 -9.30 4.72 9.52
N LYS A 228 -9.83 4.03 10.54
CA LYS A 228 -10.26 4.61 11.81
C LYS A 228 -9.47 4.00 12.95
N PHE A 229 -8.79 4.84 13.74
CA PHE A 229 -8.14 4.42 14.97
C PHE A 229 -9.09 4.60 16.16
N VAL A 230 -9.17 3.55 16.99
CA VAL A 230 -9.89 3.55 18.27
C VAL A 230 -8.87 3.25 19.36
N VAL A 231 -8.60 4.22 20.24
CA VAL A 231 -7.54 4.12 21.23
C VAL A 231 -8.14 4.02 22.63
N THR A 232 -7.75 2.99 23.38
CA THR A 232 -7.96 2.85 24.80
C THR A 232 -6.62 3.07 25.49
N ASP A 233 -6.54 4.10 26.34
CA ASP A 233 -5.29 4.45 27.01
C ASP A 233 -4.83 3.37 27.99
N GLY A 234 -3.52 3.26 28.14
CA GLY A 234 -2.86 2.47 29.15
C GLY A 234 -2.71 3.20 30.48
N SER A 235 -2.31 2.48 31.52
CA SER A 235 -2.04 3.11 32.82
C SER A 235 -1.11 2.30 33.71
N LEU A 236 -0.34 3.03 34.53
CA LEU A 236 0.38 2.49 35.68
C LEU A 236 -0.40 2.88 36.93
N THR A 237 -0.80 1.93 37.76
CA THR A 237 -1.39 2.18 39.07
C THR A 237 -0.41 1.74 40.15
N ILE A 238 -0.04 2.66 41.05
CA ILE A 238 0.72 2.37 42.26
C ILE A 238 -0.27 2.51 43.43
N THR A 239 -0.56 1.40 44.08
CA THR A 239 -1.46 1.40 45.24
C THR A 239 -0.70 1.75 46.50
N PRO A 240 -1.37 2.44 47.46
CA PRO A 240 -0.78 2.68 48.77
C PRO A 240 -0.34 1.38 49.44
N LYS A 241 0.80 1.43 50.12
CA LYS A 241 1.27 0.34 50.97
C LYS A 241 0.58 0.45 52.35
N SER A 242 0.19 -0.71 52.94
CA SER A 242 -0.35 -0.75 54.29
C SER A 242 0.72 -0.33 55.31
N ILE A 243 0.35 0.51 56.27
CA ILE A 243 1.19 0.86 57.42
C ILE A 243 0.92 -0.03 58.67
N THR A 244 0.06 -1.05 58.54
CA THR A 244 -0.17 -2.01 59.62
C THR A 244 1.11 -2.72 60.00
N PRO A 245 1.60 -2.62 61.23
CA PRO A 245 2.81 -3.32 61.63
C PRO A 245 2.70 -4.83 61.51
N ASP A 246 3.78 -5.47 61.15
CA ASP A 246 3.84 -6.92 61.04
C ASP A 246 3.74 -7.58 62.43
N GLY A 247 2.76 -8.47 62.57
CA GLY A 247 2.64 -9.25 63.81
C GLY A 247 3.67 -10.38 63.87
N PRO A 248 3.89 -11.00 65.03
CA PRO A 248 4.90 -12.05 65.23
C PRO A 248 4.67 -13.29 64.34
N ASN A 249 3.46 -13.49 63.85
CA ASN A 249 3.06 -14.61 63.02
C ASN A 249 2.76 -14.18 61.56
N THR A 250 3.11 -12.97 61.11
CA THR A 250 2.91 -12.53 59.73
C THR A 250 3.86 -13.34 58.81
N PRO A 251 3.35 -14.11 57.82
CA PRO A 251 4.19 -14.79 56.84
C PRO A 251 5.14 -13.83 56.13
N GLU A 252 6.35 -14.25 55.82
CA GLU A 252 7.39 -13.41 55.25
C GLU A 252 6.99 -12.71 53.93
N ASP A 253 6.22 -13.44 53.10
CA ASP A 253 5.67 -12.96 51.83
C ASP A 253 4.56 -11.91 51.99
N LYS A 254 3.99 -11.79 53.20
CA LYS A 254 2.91 -10.85 53.55
C LYS A 254 3.36 -9.72 54.45
N LYS A 255 4.63 -9.69 54.84
CA LYS A 255 5.19 -8.63 55.69
C LYS A 255 5.15 -7.28 55.00
N THR A 256 4.58 -6.29 55.62
CA THR A 256 4.57 -4.89 55.15
C THR A 256 5.95 -4.25 55.31
N GLY A 257 6.72 -4.67 56.27
CA GLY A 257 7.97 -4.08 56.66
C GLY A 257 7.82 -2.77 57.42
N ILE A 258 6.65 -2.51 57.97
CA ILE A 258 6.39 -1.33 58.82
C ILE A 258 6.69 -1.65 60.27
N THR A 259 7.46 -0.76 60.89
CA THR A 259 7.72 -0.80 62.35
C THR A 259 7.29 0.53 62.96
N ALA A 260 6.74 0.46 64.17
CA ALA A 260 6.46 1.61 65.01
C ALA A 260 7.20 1.44 66.31
N THR A 261 7.89 2.47 66.72
CA THR A 261 8.52 2.51 68.05
C THR A 261 7.58 3.10 69.07
N ASP A 262 7.54 2.48 70.25
CA ASP A 262 6.75 3.03 71.32
C ASP A 262 7.27 4.42 71.70
N PRO A 263 6.38 5.41 71.94
CA PRO A 263 6.80 6.73 72.41
C PRO A 263 7.38 6.62 73.82
N ALA A 264 8.32 7.53 74.13
CA ALA A 264 8.89 7.60 75.44
C ALA A 264 7.86 8.05 76.47
N ASP A 265 7.97 7.51 77.69
CA ASP A 265 7.15 7.97 78.83
C ASP A 265 7.45 9.44 79.15
N SER A 266 6.43 10.16 79.65
CA SER A 266 6.58 11.54 80.10
C SER A 266 6.20 11.70 81.57
N ILE A 267 6.81 12.66 82.26
CA ILE A 267 6.54 12.97 83.67
C ILE A 267 5.39 14.00 83.71
N TYR A 268 4.40 13.74 84.60
CA TYR A 268 3.30 14.64 84.82
C TYR A 268 3.77 16.05 85.21
N ASN A 269 3.30 17.06 84.52
CA ASN A 269 3.61 18.49 84.73
C ASN A 269 2.38 19.41 84.63
N GLY A 270 1.16 18.83 84.64
CA GLY A 270 -0.11 19.55 84.52
C GLY A 270 -0.45 20.06 83.11
N LYS A 271 0.33 19.63 82.06
CA LYS A 271 0.09 19.96 80.65
C LYS A 271 -0.14 18.69 79.84
N ALA A 272 -0.80 18.84 78.70
CA ALA A 272 -0.99 17.72 77.76
C ALA A 272 0.38 17.21 77.23
N HIS A 273 0.56 15.91 77.30
CA HIS A 273 1.72 15.20 76.75
C HIS A 273 1.27 14.32 75.59
N VAL A 274 1.61 14.75 74.37
CA VAL A 274 1.40 13.99 73.12
C VAL A 274 2.77 13.63 72.58
N ASN A 275 3.25 12.42 72.95
CA ASN A 275 4.61 12.00 72.57
C ASN A 275 4.54 11.37 71.18
N PRO A 276 5.33 11.90 70.22
CA PRO A 276 5.40 11.36 68.86
C PRO A 276 6.03 9.96 68.88
N LEU A 277 5.53 9.08 68.03
CA LEU A 277 6.18 7.82 67.73
C LEU A 277 6.88 7.88 66.35
N THR A 278 7.88 7.04 66.17
CA THR A 278 8.54 6.92 64.86
C THR A 278 7.94 5.70 64.15
N VAL A 279 7.37 5.96 62.99
CA VAL A 279 6.91 4.91 62.06
C VAL A 279 7.93 4.82 60.92
N ARG A 280 8.47 3.62 60.74
CA ARG A 280 9.51 3.38 59.70
C ARG A 280 9.12 2.29 58.75
N ASP A 281 9.27 2.53 57.47
CA ASP A 281 9.24 1.52 56.46
C ASP A 281 10.66 0.91 56.25
N THR A 282 10.85 -0.29 56.71
CA THR A 282 12.14 -0.98 56.68
C THR A 282 12.52 -1.47 55.26
N LYS A 283 11.52 -1.64 54.37
CA LYS A 283 11.77 -2.03 52.95
C LYS A 283 12.31 -0.86 52.14
N THR A 284 11.83 0.34 52.38
CA THR A 284 12.31 1.56 51.70
C THR A 284 13.42 2.28 52.49
N GLY A 285 13.60 1.92 53.78
CA GLY A 285 14.53 2.55 54.68
C GLY A 285 14.14 3.97 55.11
N LYS A 286 12.89 4.39 54.90
CA LYS A 286 12.38 5.75 55.19
C LYS A 286 11.57 5.79 56.47
N ASP A 287 11.75 6.87 57.24
CA ASP A 287 10.79 7.22 58.30
C ASP A 287 9.60 7.92 57.67
N LEU A 288 8.38 7.49 58.08
CA LEU A 288 7.13 8.06 57.61
C LEU A 288 6.85 9.37 58.34
N VAL A 289 6.21 10.32 57.68
CA VAL A 289 5.96 11.67 58.19
C VAL A 289 4.49 11.80 58.63
N GLU A 290 4.30 12.17 59.89
CA GLU A 290 2.96 12.46 60.42
C GLU A 290 2.28 13.60 59.64
N ASN A 291 0.95 13.48 59.46
CA ASN A 291 0.09 14.36 58.69
C ASN A 291 0.40 14.36 57.14
N LYS A 292 1.33 13.54 56.69
CA LYS A 292 1.58 13.26 55.27
C LYS A 292 1.36 11.80 54.93
N ASP A 293 2.01 10.90 55.65
CA ASP A 293 1.98 9.47 55.39
C ASP A 293 1.06 8.72 56.31
N TYR A 294 0.82 9.26 57.54
CA TYR A 294 -0.10 8.73 58.53
C TYR A 294 -0.63 9.84 59.48
N THR A 295 -1.65 9.52 60.22
CA THR A 295 -2.18 10.38 61.30
C THR A 295 -2.18 9.64 62.60
N LEU A 296 -1.95 10.35 63.72
CA LEU A 296 -2.04 9.80 65.05
C LEU A 296 -3.34 10.25 65.73
N THR A 297 -3.95 9.32 66.44
CA THR A 297 -5.07 9.60 67.33
C THR A 297 -4.71 9.07 68.72
N TYR A 298 -4.79 9.90 69.68
CA TYR A 298 -4.52 9.55 71.08
C TYR A 298 -5.81 9.19 71.80
N VAL A 299 -5.83 8.02 72.49
CA VAL A 299 -6.97 7.55 73.22
C VAL A 299 -6.59 7.46 74.70
N GLY A 300 -7.27 8.25 75.52
CA GLY A 300 -7.01 8.39 76.97
C GLY A 300 -6.79 9.84 77.39
N ASP A 301 -6.51 10.05 78.69
CA ASP A 301 -6.24 11.38 79.20
C ASP A 301 -4.79 11.71 79.03
N VAL A 302 -4.46 12.70 78.19
CA VAL A 302 -3.11 13.12 77.86
C VAL A 302 -2.52 14.13 78.89
N VAL A 303 -3.29 14.52 79.91
CA VAL A 303 -2.90 15.47 80.94
C VAL A 303 -2.58 14.79 82.26
N ASN A 304 -3.45 13.85 82.71
CA ASN A 304 -3.29 13.20 84.02
C ASN A 304 -2.44 11.94 83.98
N VAL A 305 -1.98 11.48 85.13
CA VAL A 305 -1.16 10.26 85.21
C VAL A 305 -2.04 9.08 84.76
N GLY A 306 -1.50 8.29 83.76
CA GLY A 306 -2.20 7.14 83.21
C GLY A 306 -1.50 6.67 81.94
N THR A 307 -2.12 5.67 81.24
CA THR A 307 -1.67 5.16 79.96
C THR A 307 -2.50 5.80 78.86
N VAL A 308 -1.82 6.42 77.89
CA VAL A 308 -2.44 6.91 76.65
C VAL A 308 -2.12 5.90 75.53
N LYS A 309 -3.12 5.51 74.81
CA LYS A 309 -2.96 4.58 73.67
C LYS A 309 -3.09 5.33 72.33
#